data_74c4da1ccb5fc787d741cd88bf572dd6
#
_entry.id   74c4da1ccb5fc787d741cd88bf572dd6
#
_cell.length_a   1.000
_cell.length_b   1.000
_cell.length_c   1.000
_cell.angle_alpha   90.00
_cell.angle_beta   90.00
_cell.angle_gamma   90.00
#
_symmetry.space_group_name_H-M   'P 1'
#
loop_
_entity.id
_entity.type
_entity.pdbx_description
1 polymer ?
#
loop_
_entity_poly.entity_id
_entity_poly.type
_entity_poly.pdbx_seq_one_letter_code
_entity_poly.pdbx_strand_id
1 'polypeptide(L)'
;RDSSTSRGLGDVYKRQLLCFSLDELDSVKAELEDVISAAEKTMKDYEFFKNIAGEYDFNRIVYLGANCLKGIAQESQLKMLELTAGKVATMFDTPMGFRHGPKSIINDETLTVVYVSDDPYTRQYEVDLIKEMSGQRKGNKIVAIMNKKDEEIASLVDYAYACELNEEHDNAFLGFNYIVCAQILALFKSLSYGITPDNPCP
;
A
#
# COMPACT_ATOMS: atom_id res chain seq x y z
N ARG A 1 -24.37 -13.58 9.03
CA ARG A 1 -24.57 -12.12 8.80
C ARG A 1 -23.35 -11.64 8.05
N ASP A 2 -23.53 -11.38 6.74
CA ASP A 2 -22.46 -10.78 5.93
C ASP A 2 -22.13 -9.41 6.52
N SER A 3 -20.86 -9.23 6.91
CA SER A 3 -20.41 -7.92 7.40
C SER A 3 -20.47 -6.90 6.27
N SER A 4 -20.98 -5.70 6.56
CA SER A 4 -21.11 -4.61 5.59
C SER A 4 -19.78 -4.16 4.97
N THR A 5 -18.67 -4.48 5.61
CA THR A 5 -17.30 -4.15 5.16
C THR A 5 -16.83 -4.95 3.94
N SER A 6 -17.21 -6.22 3.80
CA SER A 6 -16.85 -7.03 2.62
C SER A 6 -17.60 -6.59 1.35
N ARG A 7 -18.76 -5.93 1.51
CA ARG A 7 -19.53 -5.38 0.37
C ARG A 7 -18.88 -4.15 -0.24
N GLY A 8 -18.24 -3.29 0.57
CA GLY A 8 -17.63 -2.04 0.08
C GLY A 8 -16.51 -2.29 -0.92
N LEU A 9 -15.59 -3.21 -0.64
CA LEU A 9 -14.51 -3.58 -1.56
C LEU A 9 -15.04 -4.21 -2.85
N GLY A 10 -15.98 -5.15 -2.74
CA GLY A 10 -16.62 -5.76 -3.90
C GLY A 10 -17.35 -4.74 -4.79
N ASP A 11 -17.93 -3.69 -4.23
CA ASP A 11 -18.62 -2.65 -4.98
C ASP A 11 -17.63 -1.68 -5.67
N VAL A 12 -16.48 -1.38 -5.06
CA VAL A 12 -15.42 -0.58 -5.69
C VAL A 12 -14.86 -1.32 -6.91
N TYR A 13 -14.52 -2.59 -6.77
CA TYR A 13 -14.00 -3.41 -7.87
C TYR A 13 -15.02 -3.58 -8.99
N LYS A 14 -16.29 -3.83 -8.68
CA LYS A 14 -17.37 -3.91 -9.67
C LYS A 14 -17.53 -2.61 -10.45
N ARG A 15 -17.43 -1.45 -9.80
CA ARG A 15 -17.52 -0.15 -10.46
C ARG A 15 -16.35 0.09 -11.40
N GLN A 16 -15.13 -0.30 -11.03
CA GLN A 16 -13.96 -0.21 -11.91
C GLN A 16 -14.12 -1.09 -13.15
N LEU A 17 -14.55 -2.33 -13.00
CA LEU A 17 -14.82 -3.23 -14.12
C LEU A 17 -15.94 -2.72 -15.05
N LEU A 18 -16.92 -1.99 -14.54
CA LEU A 18 -17.99 -1.36 -15.33
C LEU A 18 -17.51 -0.16 -16.16
N CYS A 19 -16.30 0.34 -15.92
CA CYS A 19 -15.71 1.42 -16.71
C CYS A 19 -15.06 0.92 -18.03
N PHE A 20 -14.89 -0.39 -18.19
CA PHE A 20 -14.35 -0.98 -19.42
C PHE A 20 -15.48 -1.26 -20.44
N SER A 21 -15.18 -1.07 -21.71
CA SER A 21 -16.11 -1.47 -22.79
C SER A 21 -16.20 -3.01 -22.87
N LEU A 22 -17.32 -3.50 -23.44
CA LEU A 22 -17.49 -4.95 -23.62
C LEU A 22 -16.42 -5.56 -24.53
N ASP A 23 -15.88 -4.76 -25.46
CA ASP A 23 -14.85 -5.19 -26.40
C ASP A 23 -13.47 -5.39 -25.74
N GLU A 24 -13.26 -4.82 -24.54
CA GLU A 24 -12.02 -4.92 -23.77
C GLU A 24 -12.05 -6.05 -22.74
N LEU A 25 -13.17 -6.76 -22.58
CA LEU A 25 -13.33 -7.75 -21.50
C LEU A 25 -12.30 -8.89 -21.54
N ASP A 26 -11.90 -9.34 -22.72
CA ASP A 26 -10.93 -10.44 -22.83
C ASP A 26 -9.52 -9.99 -22.44
N SER A 27 -9.13 -8.76 -22.80
CA SER A 27 -7.90 -8.12 -22.36
C SER A 27 -7.89 -7.93 -20.83
N VAL A 28 -8.97 -7.37 -20.29
CA VAL A 28 -9.14 -7.15 -18.83
C VAL A 28 -9.10 -8.46 -18.04
N LYS A 29 -9.65 -9.55 -18.58
CA LYS A 29 -9.56 -10.87 -17.91
C LYS A 29 -8.12 -11.36 -17.81
N ALA A 30 -7.34 -11.25 -18.90
CA ALA A 30 -5.94 -11.66 -18.88
C ALA A 30 -5.12 -10.85 -17.88
N GLU A 31 -5.33 -9.53 -17.84
CA GLU A 31 -4.71 -8.66 -16.85
C GLU A 31 -5.09 -9.02 -15.41
N LEU A 32 -6.38 -9.33 -15.16
CA LEU A 32 -6.85 -9.75 -13.84
C LEU A 32 -6.27 -11.10 -13.40
N GLU A 33 -6.06 -12.04 -14.32
CA GLU A 33 -5.43 -13.33 -14.00
C GLU A 33 -3.99 -13.14 -13.51
N ASP A 34 -3.22 -12.25 -14.13
CA ASP A 34 -1.87 -11.91 -13.69
C ASP A 34 -1.90 -11.21 -12.31
N VAL A 35 -2.78 -10.23 -12.15
CA VAL A 35 -2.98 -9.53 -10.86
C VAL A 35 -3.36 -10.50 -9.75
N ILE A 36 -4.27 -11.45 -10.00
CA ILE A 36 -4.68 -12.46 -9.02
C ILE A 36 -3.49 -13.35 -8.64
N SER A 37 -2.73 -13.81 -9.63
CA SER A 37 -1.55 -14.64 -9.41
C SER A 37 -0.51 -13.92 -8.53
N ALA A 38 -0.24 -12.65 -8.83
CA ALA A 38 0.68 -11.85 -8.03
C ALA A 38 0.14 -11.58 -6.61
N ALA A 39 -1.18 -11.37 -6.45
CA ALA A 39 -1.81 -11.22 -5.13
C ALA A 39 -1.71 -12.49 -4.28
N GLU A 40 -1.92 -13.66 -4.89
CA GLU A 40 -1.73 -14.96 -4.21
C GLU A 40 -0.27 -15.16 -3.76
N LYS A 41 0.70 -14.72 -4.56
CA LYS A 41 2.11 -14.72 -4.19
C LYS A 41 2.36 -13.80 -2.99
N THR A 42 1.86 -12.57 -3.06
CA THR A 42 1.96 -11.60 -1.95
C THR A 42 1.36 -12.15 -0.65
N MET A 43 0.23 -12.85 -0.73
CA MET A 43 -0.37 -13.50 0.44
C MET A 43 0.49 -14.64 1.01
N LYS A 44 1.26 -15.34 0.18
CA LYS A 44 2.21 -16.38 0.65
C LYS A 44 3.46 -15.75 1.29
N ASP A 45 3.84 -14.57 0.83
CA ASP A 45 5.00 -13.80 1.34
C ASP A 45 4.65 -12.97 2.61
N TYR A 46 3.58 -13.29 3.29
CA TYR A 46 3.07 -12.54 4.45
C TYR A 46 4.11 -12.30 5.56
N GLU A 47 5.10 -13.17 5.69
CA GLU A 47 6.16 -13.03 6.70
C GLU A 47 6.94 -11.72 6.53
N PHE A 48 7.09 -11.20 5.31
CA PHE A 48 7.72 -9.90 5.07
C PHE A 48 6.99 -8.77 5.83
N PHE A 49 5.69 -8.69 5.70
CA PHE A 49 4.87 -7.65 6.36
C PHE A 49 4.71 -7.89 7.86
N LYS A 50 4.66 -9.16 8.26
CA LYS A 50 4.63 -9.56 9.67
C LYS A 50 5.92 -9.12 10.38
N ASN A 51 7.07 -9.27 9.73
CA ASN A 51 8.35 -8.81 10.28
C ASN A 51 8.36 -7.29 10.46
N ILE A 52 7.89 -6.52 9.48
CA ILE A 52 7.76 -5.06 9.62
C ILE A 52 6.90 -4.69 10.85
N ALA A 53 5.75 -5.35 11.00
CA ALA A 53 4.85 -5.08 12.11
C ALA A 53 5.43 -5.49 13.49
N GLY A 54 6.30 -6.50 13.53
CA GLY A 54 6.93 -7.02 14.75
C GLY A 54 8.25 -6.36 15.13
N GLU A 55 9.06 -5.96 14.15
CA GLU A 55 10.39 -5.40 14.37
C GLU A 55 10.39 -3.90 14.62
N TYR A 56 9.40 -3.19 14.10
CA TYR A 56 9.29 -1.74 14.22
C TYR A 56 7.98 -1.34 14.90
N ASP A 57 8.09 -0.84 16.12
CA ASP A 57 6.91 -0.44 16.90
C ASP A 57 6.46 0.97 16.53
N PHE A 58 5.94 1.11 15.30
CA PHE A 58 5.36 2.36 14.84
C PHE A 58 3.97 2.58 15.44
N ASN A 59 3.69 3.80 15.85
CA ASN A 59 2.37 4.27 16.27
C ASN A 59 1.74 5.25 15.28
N ARG A 60 2.45 5.53 14.20
CA ARG A 60 2.03 6.42 13.11
C ARG A 60 2.41 5.82 11.77
N ILE A 61 1.48 5.89 10.82
CA ILE A 61 1.76 5.44 9.46
C ILE A 61 1.24 6.45 8.43
N VAL A 62 2.03 6.65 7.38
CA VAL A 62 1.69 7.50 6.24
C VAL A 62 1.72 6.66 4.97
N TYR A 63 0.63 6.66 4.23
CA TYR A 63 0.56 6.01 2.93
C TYR A 63 0.61 7.05 1.81
N LEU A 64 1.51 6.88 0.86
CA LEU A 64 1.71 7.79 -0.25
C LEU A 64 1.48 7.08 -1.58
N GLY A 65 0.68 7.68 -2.45
CA GLY A 65 0.43 7.18 -3.79
C GLY A 65 0.05 8.30 -4.75
N ALA A 66 0.58 8.26 -5.96
CA ALA A 66 0.28 9.25 -6.99
C ALA A 66 -0.91 8.79 -7.87
N ASN A 67 -1.59 9.72 -8.49
CA ASN A 67 -2.69 9.46 -9.42
C ASN A 67 -3.75 8.51 -8.82
N CYS A 68 -4.08 7.41 -9.50
CA CYS A 68 -5.03 6.40 -9.01
C CYS A 68 -4.54 5.69 -7.73
N LEU A 69 -3.22 5.58 -7.51
CA LEU A 69 -2.65 5.00 -6.30
C LEU A 69 -2.91 5.85 -5.05
N LYS A 70 -3.32 7.13 -5.19
CA LYS A 70 -3.81 7.92 -4.05
C LYS A 70 -5.07 7.28 -3.42
N GLY A 71 -5.95 6.73 -4.24
CA GLY A 71 -7.13 6.01 -3.75
C GLY A 71 -6.74 4.75 -2.96
N ILE A 72 -5.69 4.06 -3.41
CA ILE A 72 -5.12 2.91 -2.69
C ILE A 72 -4.49 3.34 -1.37
N ALA A 73 -3.75 4.44 -1.35
CA ALA A 73 -3.18 5.02 -0.14
C ALA A 73 -4.28 5.39 0.88
N GLN A 74 -5.39 5.95 0.41
CA GLN A 74 -6.55 6.28 1.25
C GLN A 74 -7.21 5.03 1.83
N GLU A 75 -7.44 4.00 1.03
CA GLU A 75 -8.00 2.73 1.51
C GLU A 75 -7.07 2.02 2.49
N SER A 76 -5.76 2.04 2.23
CA SER A 76 -4.74 1.48 3.13
C SER A 76 -4.73 2.17 4.49
N GLN A 77 -4.84 3.50 4.48
CA GLN A 77 -4.97 4.31 5.68
C GLN A 77 -6.20 3.90 6.49
N LEU A 78 -7.34 3.73 5.82
CA LEU A 78 -8.58 3.31 6.46
C LEU A 78 -8.45 1.92 7.07
N LYS A 79 -7.87 0.96 6.34
CA LYS A 79 -7.67 -0.41 6.85
C LYS A 79 -6.78 -0.45 8.08
N MET A 80 -5.69 0.31 8.10
CA MET A 80 -4.83 0.38 9.28
C MET A 80 -5.57 0.99 10.47
N LEU A 81 -6.33 2.07 10.25
CA LEU A 81 -7.11 2.72 11.30
C LEU A 81 -8.16 1.78 11.90
N GLU A 82 -8.95 1.11 11.05
CA GLU A 82 -10.01 0.20 11.48
C GLU A 82 -9.46 -1.02 12.22
N LEU A 83 -8.50 -1.74 11.63
CA LEU A 83 -7.96 -2.98 12.19
C LEU A 83 -7.18 -2.77 13.49
N THR A 84 -6.58 -1.59 13.67
CA THR A 84 -5.89 -1.25 14.92
C THR A 84 -6.78 -0.53 15.94
N ALA A 85 -8.07 -0.40 15.67
CA ALA A 85 -9.03 0.34 16.52
C ALA A 85 -8.52 1.75 16.88
N GLY A 86 -7.90 2.43 15.93
CA GLY A 86 -7.35 3.78 16.08
C GLY A 86 -6.07 3.88 16.91
N LYS A 87 -5.45 2.77 17.31
CA LYS A 87 -4.16 2.81 18.07
C LYS A 87 -3.00 3.32 17.24
N VAL A 88 -3.06 3.16 15.91
CA VAL A 88 -2.09 3.74 14.98
C VAL A 88 -2.69 4.99 14.37
N ALA A 89 -2.00 6.12 14.51
CA ALA A 89 -2.35 7.36 13.82
C ALA A 89 -2.05 7.21 12.33
N THR A 90 -3.04 7.45 11.47
CA THR A 90 -2.93 7.17 10.04
C THR A 90 -3.11 8.41 9.19
N MET A 91 -2.36 8.51 8.09
CA MET A 91 -2.47 9.58 7.11
C MET A 91 -2.25 9.02 5.70
N PHE A 92 -2.83 9.67 4.69
CA PHE A 92 -2.51 9.42 3.29
C PHE A 92 -2.36 10.73 2.53
N ASP A 93 -1.58 10.72 1.46
CA ASP A 93 -1.46 11.84 0.53
C ASP A 93 -0.83 11.38 -0.80
N THR A 94 -0.69 12.32 -1.73
CA THR A 94 0.23 12.15 -2.86
C THR A 94 1.66 12.46 -2.43
N PRO A 95 2.69 11.88 -3.08
CA PRO A 95 4.09 12.22 -2.82
C PRO A 95 4.36 13.71 -2.88
N MET A 96 3.84 14.39 -3.89
CA MET A 96 4.02 15.84 -4.06
C MET A 96 3.25 16.66 -3.02
N GLY A 97 2.00 16.29 -2.71
CA GLY A 97 1.22 16.95 -1.65
C GLY A 97 1.90 16.81 -0.28
N PHE A 98 2.38 15.63 0.04
CA PHE A 98 3.06 15.33 1.29
C PHE A 98 4.36 16.14 1.46
N ARG A 99 5.13 16.31 0.38
CA ARG A 99 6.40 17.06 0.39
C ARG A 99 6.24 18.51 0.83
N HIS A 100 5.13 19.15 0.51
CA HIS A 100 4.91 20.59 0.69
C HIS A 100 4.37 21.03 2.06
N GLY A 101 4.51 20.19 3.09
CA GLY A 101 4.09 20.57 4.46
C GLY A 101 3.76 19.38 5.35
N PRO A 102 2.84 18.49 4.93
CA PRO A 102 2.43 17.33 5.73
C PRO A 102 3.58 16.42 6.15
N LYS A 103 4.72 16.43 5.42
CA LYS A 103 5.94 15.69 5.78
C LYS A 103 6.44 16.01 7.20
N SER A 104 6.07 17.14 7.78
CA SER A 104 6.39 17.53 9.16
C SER A 104 5.81 16.56 10.22
N ILE A 105 4.84 15.71 9.83
CA ILE A 105 4.26 14.68 10.72
C ILE A 105 5.24 13.54 11.05
N ILE A 106 6.31 13.38 10.25
CA ILE A 106 7.28 12.29 10.44
C ILE A 106 8.07 12.51 11.74
N ASN A 107 8.03 11.50 12.60
CA ASN A 107 8.86 11.35 13.78
C ASN A 107 9.55 9.98 13.80
N ASP A 108 10.27 9.65 14.84
CA ASP A 108 11.00 8.39 15.03
C ASP A 108 10.12 7.14 15.10
N GLU A 109 8.82 7.28 15.35
CA GLU A 109 7.82 6.18 15.39
C GLU A 109 6.93 6.15 14.12
N THR A 110 7.35 6.81 13.04
CA THR A 110 6.57 6.88 11.80
C THR A 110 7.04 5.85 10.77
N LEU A 111 6.11 5.01 10.29
CA LEU A 111 6.29 4.19 9.10
C LEU A 111 5.71 4.92 7.88
N THR A 112 6.51 5.16 6.85
CA THR A 112 6.04 5.74 5.59
C THR A 112 6.02 4.66 4.51
N VAL A 113 4.85 4.39 3.94
CA VAL A 113 4.66 3.45 2.82
C VAL A 113 4.49 4.24 1.54
N VAL A 114 5.35 4.00 0.56
CA VAL A 114 5.28 4.63 -0.76
C VAL A 114 4.88 3.59 -1.79
N TYR A 115 3.75 3.80 -2.43
CA TYR A 115 3.30 3.05 -3.59
C TYR A 115 3.95 3.63 -4.84
N VAL A 116 4.87 2.88 -5.42
CA VAL A 116 5.68 3.32 -6.56
C VAL A 116 4.95 3.01 -7.85
N SER A 117 4.77 4.03 -8.67
CA SER A 117 4.13 3.95 -9.98
C SER A 117 5.05 3.29 -11.02
N ASP A 118 4.47 2.58 -12.00
CA ASP A 118 5.18 2.11 -13.18
C ASP A 118 5.26 3.20 -14.28
N ASP A 119 4.46 4.28 -14.18
CA ASP A 119 4.59 5.43 -15.07
C ASP A 119 5.91 6.17 -14.84
N PRO A 120 6.82 6.22 -15.83
CA PRO A 120 8.16 6.78 -15.64
C PRO A 120 8.16 8.27 -15.25
N TYR A 121 7.16 9.03 -15.70
CA TYR A 121 7.06 10.45 -15.35
C TYR A 121 6.67 10.63 -13.88
N THR A 122 5.70 9.89 -13.40
CA THR A 122 5.25 9.93 -12.00
C THR A 122 6.33 9.39 -11.06
N ARG A 123 6.92 8.25 -11.44
CA ARG A 123 7.93 7.53 -10.65
C ARG A 123 9.13 8.41 -10.27
N GLN A 124 9.62 9.27 -11.17
CA GLN A 124 10.76 10.13 -10.85
C GLN A 124 10.51 11.04 -9.63
N TYR A 125 9.30 11.55 -9.46
CA TYR A 125 8.94 12.40 -8.31
C TYR A 125 8.81 11.58 -7.02
N GLU A 126 8.37 10.33 -7.12
CA GLU A 126 8.30 9.40 -5.99
C GLU A 126 9.70 9.02 -5.51
N VAL A 127 10.60 8.71 -6.44
CA VAL A 127 12.01 8.42 -6.15
C VAL A 127 12.71 9.63 -5.53
N ASP A 128 12.48 10.84 -6.04
CA ASP A 128 13.02 12.07 -5.47
C ASP A 128 12.56 12.31 -4.03
N LEU A 129 11.29 12.03 -3.73
CA LEU A 129 10.78 12.12 -2.36
C LEU A 129 11.41 11.05 -1.45
N ILE A 130 11.55 9.82 -1.94
CA ILE A 130 12.21 8.72 -1.20
C ILE A 130 13.66 9.12 -0.87
N LYS A 131 14.42 9.66 -1.84
CA LYS A 131 15.78 10.17 -1.62
C LYS A 131 15.82 11.24 -0.55
N GLU A 132 14.91 12.20 -0.63
CA GLU A 132 14.81 13.27 0.35
C GLU A 132 14.50 12.74 1.75
N MET A 133 13.51 11.87 1.90
CA MET A 133 13.17 11.28 3.19
C MET A 133 14.28 10.39 3.74
N SER A 134 14.95 9.63 2.88
CA SER A 134 16.10 8.80 3.25
C SER A 134 17.25 9.64 3.82
N GLY A 135 17.54 10.79 3.21
CA GLY A 135 18.57 11.73 3.69
C GLY A 135 18.20 12.48 4.98
N GLN A 136 16.92 12.49 5.36
CA GLN A 136 16.40 13.23 6.52
C GLN A 136 15.89 12.32 7.65
N ARG A 137 16.34 11.07 7.69
CA ARG A 137 15.87 10.07 8.68
C ARG A 137 16.09 10.54 10.13
N LYS A 138 15.07 10.29 10.96
CA LYS A 138 15.05 10.58 12.40
C LYS A 138 14.66 9.34 13.23
N GLY A 139 15.05 8.14 12.77
CA GLY A 139 14.57 6.88 13.36
C GLY A 139 13.35 6.30 12.66
N ASN A 140 12.63 7.08 11.86
CA ASN A 140 11.51 6.62 11.03
C ASN A 140 11.95 5.60 9.98
N LYS A 141 11.01 4.75 9.59
CA LYS A 141 11.22 3.72 8.57
C LYS A 141 10.42 4.00 7.29
N ILE A 142 10.97 3.57 6.16
CA ILE A 142 10.36 3.72 4.84
C ILE A 142 10.18 2.34 4.21
N VAL A 143 8.97 2.09 3.74
CA VAL A 143 8.61 0.92 2.91
C VAL A 143 8.34 1.42 1.50
N ALA A 144 8.95 0.82 0.50
CA ALA A 144 8.56 0.99 -0.89
C ALA A 144 7.87 -0.28 -1.39
N ILE A 145 6.67 -0.12 -1.95
CA ILE A 145 5.92 -1.18 -2.62
C ILE A 145 5.90 -0.85 -4.10
N MET A 146 6.41 -1.76 -4.93
CA MET A 146 6.63 -1.56 -6.36
C MET A 146 6.21 -2.79 -7.16
N ASN A 147 6.04 -2.65 -8.46
CA ASN A 147 5.77 -3.79 -9.32
C ASN A 147 7.05 -4.63 -9.54
N LYS A 148 8.07 -4.02 -10.11
CA LYS A 148 9.36 -4.67 -10.37
C LYS A 148 10.41 -4.18 -9.38
N LYS A 149 11.31 -5.09 -8.98
CA LYS A 149 12.42 -4.75 -8.10
C LYS A 149 13.28 -3.65 -8.73
N ASP A 150 13.59 -2.65 -7.93
CA ASP A 150 14.44 -1.53 -8.28
C ASP A 150 15.53 -1.39 -7.22
N GLU A 151 16.78 -1.63 -7.61
CA GLU A 151 17.92 -1.65 -6.69
C GLU A 151 18.25 -0.24 -6.16
N GLU A 152 17.97 0.82 -6.93
CA GLU A 152 18.15 2.19 -6.46
C GLU A 152 17.18 2.47 -5.31
N ILE A 153 15.89 2.20 -5.49
CA ILE A 153 14.87 2.38 -4.44
C ILE A 153 15.19 1.48 -3.26
N ALA A 154 15.51 0.21 -3.50
CA ALA A 154 15.81 -0.75 -2.43
C ALA A 154 17.00 -0.30 -1.55
N SER A 155 17.98 0.40 -2.12
CA SER A 155 19.11 0.94 -1.37
C SER A 155 18.77 2.15 -0.49
N LEU A 156 17.63 2.81 -0.75
CA LEU A 156 17.21 4.05 -0.08
C LEU A 156 16.21 3.83 1.04
N VAL A 157 15.53 2.67 1.05
CA VAL A 157 14.46 2.36 2.00
C VAL A 157 14.85 1.30 3.01
N ASP A 158 14.08 1.14 4.08
CA ASP A 158 14.31 0.08 5.06
C ASP A 158 13.74 -1.25 4.59
N TYR A 159 12.61 -1.19 3.89
CA TYR A 159 11.91 -2.36 3.37
C TYR A 159 11.47 -2.09 1.94
N ALA A 160 11.84 -2.98 1.03
CA ALA A 160 11.45 -2.92 -0.39
C ALA A 160 10.70 -4.19 -0.76
N TYR A 161 9.47 -4.07 -1.25
CA TYR A 161 8.67 -5.18 -1.71
C TYR A 161 8.30 -5.03 -3.19
N ALA A 162 8.52 -6.07 -3.97
CA ALA A 162 8.15 -6.13 -5.38
C ALA A 162 7.04 -7.17 -5.58
N CYS A 163 5.89 -6.75 -6.13
CA CYS A 163 4.76 -7.63 -6.41
C CYS A 163 5.04 -8.59 -7.59
N GLU A 164 5.93 -8.19 -8.51
CA GLU A 164 6.45 -8.98 -9.63
C GLU A 164 5.34 -9.52 -10.57
N LEU A 165 4.38 -8.66 -10.95
CA LEU A 165 3.44 -8.98 -12.03
C LEU A 165 4.23 -9.35 -13.29
N ASN A 166 3.72 -10.32 -14.08
CA ASN A 166 4.43 -10.80 -15.27
C ASN A 166 4.53 -9.73 -16.36
N GLU A 167 3.42 -9.03 -16.60
CA GLU A 167 3.29 -8.00 -17.63
C GLU A 167 3.38 -6.59 -17.03
N GLU A 168 3.52 -5.59 -17.91
CA GLU A 168 3.34 -4.19 -17.54
C GLU A 168 1.83 -3.87 -17.54
N HIS A 169 1.35 -3.35 -16.43
CA HIS A 169 -0.04 -3.01 -16.25
C HIS A 169 -0.22 -1.53 -15.91
N ASP A 170 -1.40 -1.00 -16.20
CA ASP A 170 -1.81 0.31 -15.70
C ASP A 170 -1.74 0.33 -14.16
N ASN A 171 -1.40 1.48 -13.59
CA ASN A 171 -1.36 1.68 -12.14
C ASN A 171 -2.68 1.32 -11.43
N ALA A 172 -3.81 1.37 -12.14
CA ALA A 172 -5.09 0.93 -11.60
C ALA A 172 -5.10 -0.57 -11.27
N PHE A 173 -4.47 -1.40 -12.09
CA PHE A 173 -4.32 -2.84 -11.84
C PHE A 173 -3.28 -3.13 -10.76
N LEU A 174 -2.17 -2.39 -10.73
CA LEU A 174 -1.19 -2.47 -9.65
C LEU A 174 -1.82 -2.21 -8.28
N GLY A 175 -2.78 -1.29 -8.22
CA GLY A 175 -3.51 -0.96 -7.01
C GLY A 175 -4.14 -2.16 -6.31
N PHE A 176 -4.60 -3.17 -7.05
CA PHE A 176 -5.16 -4.40 -6.48
C PHE A 176 -4.12 -5.21 -5.69
N ASN A 177 -2.88 -5.23 -6.14
CA ASN A 177 -1.79 -5.90 -5.41
C ASN A 177 -1.29 -5.05 -4.24
N TYR A 178 -1.18 -3.75 -4.43
CA TYR A 178 -0.69 -2.83 -3.40
C TYR A 178 -1.61 -2.78 -2.18
N ILE A 179 -2.94 -2.87 -2.38
CA ILE A 179 -3.87 -2.93 -1.26
C ILE A 179 -3.73 -4.23 -0.45
N VAL A 180 -3.42 -5.37 -1.09
CA VAL A 180 -3.16 -6.63 -0.39
C VAL A 180 -1.97 -6.50 0.56
N CYS A 181 -0.89 -5.84 0.12
CA CYS A 181 0.27 -5.55 0.97
C CYS A 181 -0.13 -4.78 2.23
N ALA A 182 -0.95 -3.73 2.07
CA ALA A 182 -1.41 -2.92 3.19
C ALA A 182 -2.35 -3.69 4.13
N GLN A 183 -3.21 -4.54 3.58
CA GLN A 183 -4.13 -5.37 4.37
C GLN A 183 -3.35 -6.37 5.24
N ILE A 184 -2.33 -7.02 4.69
CA ILE A 184 -1.47 -7.94 5.44
C ILE A 184 -0.72 -7.20 6.55
N LEU A 185 -0.13 -6.03 6.24
CA LEU A 185 0.56 -5.21 7.23
C LEU A 185 -0.38 -4.79 8.37
N ALA A 186 -1.58 -4.33 8.04
CA ALA A 186 -2.58 -3.91 9.02
C ALA A 186 -3.07 -5.08 9.89
N LEU A 187 -3.25 -6.27 9.30
CA LEU A 187 -3.58 -7.50 10.01
C LEU A 187 -2.53 -7.82 11.09
N PHE A 188 -1.26 -7.87 10.72
CA PHE A 188 -0.21 -8.22 11.69
C PHE A 188 0.03 -7.12 12.72
N LYS A 189 -0.14 -5.85 12.35
CA LYS A 189 -0.10 -4.76 13.34
C LYS A 189 -1.26 -4.84 14.32
N SER A 190 -2.46 -5.18 13.87
CA SER A 190 -3.62 -5.44 14.73
C SER A 190 -3.34 -6.57 15.73
N LEU A 191 -2.82 -7.69 15.23
CA LEU A 191 -2.46 -8.84 16.05
C LEU A 191 -1.37 -8.50 17.09
N SER A 192 -0.41 -7.64 16.76
CA SER A 192 0.62 -7.20 17.73
C SER A 192 0.04 -6.43 18.91
N TYR A 193 -1.12 -5.80 18.75
CA TYR A 193 -1.87 -5.15 19.83
C TYR A 193 -2.84 -6.09 20.56
N GLY A 194 -2.89 -7.38 20.20
CA GLY A 194 -3.84 -8.34 20.76
C GLY A 194 -5.29 -8.08 20.33
N ILE A 195 -5.50 -7.36 19.23
CA ILE A 195 -6.83 -7.08 18.69
C ILE A 195 -7.26 -8.25 17.82
N THR A 196 -8.54 -8.62 17.90
CA THR A 196 -9.16 -9.61 17.00
C THR A 196 -9.60 -8.90 15.73
N PRO A 197 -9.00 -9.17 14.56
CA PRO A 197 -9.27 -8.43 13.32
C PRO A 197 -10.73 -8.47 12.86
N ASP A 198 -11.45 -9.56 13.15
CA ASP A 198 -12.88 -9.73 12.80
C ASP A 198 -13.81 -8.86 13.67
N ASN A 199 -13.34 -8.40 14.82
CA ASN A 199 -14.09 -7.54 15.72
C ASN A 199 -13.12 -6.59 16.47
N PRO A 200 -12.53 -5.61 15.78
CA PRO A 200 -11.49 -4.74 16.35
C PRO A 200 -12.05 -3.77 17.40
N CYS A 201 -13.35 -3.45 17.33
CA CYS A 201 -14.07 -2.64 18.30
C CYS A 201 -15.26 -3.45 18.82
N PRO A 202 -15.11 -4.14 19.97
CA PRO A 202 -16.19 -4.93 20.55
C PRO A 202 -17.36 -4.08 21.07
#